data_ad517f238c33d8f14d35df5c098d6dfe
#
_entry.id   ad517f238c33d8f14d35df5c098d6dfe
#
_cell.length_a   1.000
_cell.length_b   1.000
_cell.length_c   1.000
_cell.angle_alpha   90.00
_cell.angle_beta   90.00
_cell.angle_gamma   90.00
#
_symmetry.space_group_name_H-M   'P 1'
#
loop_
_entity.id
_entity.type
_entity.pdbx_description
1 polymer ?
#
loop_
_entity_poly.entity_id
_entity_poly.type
_entity_poly.pdbx_seq_one_letter_code
_entity_poly.pdbx_strand_id
1 'polypeptide(L)'
;MYMLPGFGFDERFLQRAVLCSINQHRRCLKIKHLANLVTISRIVFAFAIVFTQPFSSAFIALYVYCGFSDMIDGSIARKTHTDSKTGERLDSIADFVFVAVCLFKILPELTIPSWLWFWVAVIVIIKVINLISGLYLHRCIFLHTLANKITGFLLFLMPLLLIHFDFSYISVIVCSFATFAAIQEGHFIRAGKNEDA
;
A
#
# COMPACT_ATOMS: atom_id res chain seq x y z
N MET A 1 -52.27 42.98 -3.06
CA MET A 1 -52.21 41.90 -2.05
C MET A 1 -51.98 40.62 -2.81
N TYR A 2 -50.72 40.33 -3.16
CA TYR A 2 -50.33 39.14 -3.93
C TYR A 2 -50.03 38.01 -2.95
N MET A 3 -50.90 37.01 -2.95
CA MET A 3 -50.76 35.76 -2.20
C MET A 3 -49.69 34.90 -2.90
N LEU A 4 -48.54 34.73 -2.27
CA LEU A 4 -47.48 33.79 -2.73
C LEU A 4 -48.01 32.36 -2.58
N PRO A 5 -47.91 31.49 -3.61
CA PRO A 5 -48.34 30.12 -3.51
C PRO A 5 -47.42 29.38 -2.53
N GLY A 6 -48.06 28.70 -1.54
CA GLY A 6 -47.39 27.94 -0.53
C GLY A 6 -46.46 26.89 -1.12
N PHE A 7 -45.20 26.95 -0.75
CA PHE A 7 -44.23 25.86 -0.92
C PHE A 7 -44.68 24.70 -0.03
N GLY A 8 -45.55 23.83 -0.55
CA GLY A 8 -45.88 22.58 0.10
C GLY A 8 -44.63 21.71 0.11
N PHE A 9 -43.92 21.72 1.20
CA PHE A 9 -42.81 20.78 1.42
C PHE A 9 -43.41 19.36 1.42
N ASP A 10 -43.11 18.57 0.38
CA ASP A 10 -43.57 17.18 0.29
C ASP A 10 -42.89 16.37 1.39
N GLU A 11 -43.60 16.06 2.47
CA GLU A 11 -43.13 15.25 3.60
C GLU A 11 -42.56 13.90 3.13
N ARG A 12 -43.04 13.35 2.02
CA ARG A 12 -42.53 12.13 1.42
C ARG A 12 -41.14 12.30 0.82
N PHE A 13 -40.85 13.49 0.30
CA PHE A 13 -39.48 13.80 -0.20
C PHE A 13 -38.48 13.88 0.97
N LEU A 14 -38.85 14.54 2.05
CA LEU A 14 -38.01 14.61 3.27
C LEU A 14 -37.80 13.23 3.89
N GLN A 15 -38.87 12.41 4.02
CA GLN A 15 -38.72 11.05 4.54
C GLN A 15 -37.78 10.18 3.66
N ARG A 16 -37.90 10.27 2.34
CA ARG A 16 -36.98 9.55 1.41
C ARG A 16 -35.57 10.04 1.53
N ALA A 17 -35.34 11.34 1.64
CA ALA A 17 -34.00 11.91 1.81
C ALA A 17 -33.36 11.47 3.15
N VAL A 18 -34.13 11.48 4.24
CA VAL A 18 -33.69 11.01 5.57
C VAL A 18 -33.39 9.51 5.54
N LEU A 19 -34.26 8.69 4.97
CA LEU A 19 -34.02 7.24 4.83
C LEU A 19 -32.80 6.93 3.97
N CYS A 20 -32.60 7.68 2.88
CA CYS A 20 -31.41 7.55 2.04
C CYS A 20 -30.13 7.89 2.82
N SER A 21 -30.14 8.98 3.57
CA SER A 21 -29.01 9.40 4.44
C SER A 21 -28.70 8.36 5.51
N ILE A 22 -29.72 7.83 6.20
CA ILE A 22 -29.54 6.79 7.23
C ILE A 22 -28.97 5.49 6.62
N ASN A 23 -29.49 5.09 5.46
CA ASN A 23 -28.99 3.89 4.79
C ASN A 23 -27.54 4.07 4.30
N GLN A 24 -27.20 5.25 3.81
CA GLN A 24 -25.83 5.58 3.40
C GLN A 24 -24.90 5.58 4.60
N HIS A 25 -25.31 6.17 5.73
CA HIS A 25 -24.54 6.17 6.96
C HIS A 25 -24.30 4.74 7.51
N ARG A 26 -25.34 3.89 7.51
CA ARG A 26 -25.22 2.47 7.92
C ARG A 26 -24.27 1.69 7.00
N ARG A 27 -24.29 1.94 5.70
CA ARG A 27 -23.33 1.30 4.75
C ARG A 27 -21.90 1.74 5.04
N CYS A 28 -21.66 3.03 5.25
CA CYS A 28 -20.34 3.55 5.60
C CYS A 28 -19.79 2.93 6.90
N LEU A 29 -20.63 2.78 7.94
CA LEU A 29 -20.24 2.14 9.19
C LEU A 29 -19.87 0.66 8.98
N LYS A 30 -20.67 -0.10 8.23
CA LYS A 30 -20.37 -1.51 7.94
C LYS A 30 -19.06 -1.66 7.16
N ILE A 31 -18.79 -0.80 6.20
CA ILE A 31 -17.54 -0.83 5.40
C ILE A 31 -16.33 -0.53 6.30
N LYS A 32 -16.42 0.43 7.22
CA LYS A 32 -15.36 0.71 8.18
C LYS A 32 -15.04 -0.48 9.08
N HIS A 33 -16.07 -1.15 9.60
CA HIS A 33 -15.87 -2.34 10.43
C HIS A 33 -15.26 -3.49 9.65
N LEU A 34 -15.65 -3.69 8.39
CA LEU A 34 -15.07 -4.71 7.51
C LEU A 34 -13.60 -4.40 7.21
N ALA A 35 -13.26 -3.17 6.85
CA ALA A 35 -11.87 -2.78 6.62
C ALA A 35 -10.99 -3.03 7.85
N ASN A 36 -11.42 -2.57 9.03
CA ASN A 36 -10.68 -2.82 10.27
C ASN A 36 -10.54 -4.32 10.59
N LEU A 37 -11.57 -5.12 10.31
CA LEU A 37 -11.51 -6.57 10.52
C LEU A 37 -10.48 -7.23 9.60
N VAL A 38 -10.42 -6.81 8.34
CA VAL A 38 -9.42 -7.30 7.38
C VAL A 38 -8.01 -6.93 7.83
N THR A 39 -7.79 -5.69 8.26
CA THR A 39 -6.50 -5.24 8.78
C THR A 39 -6.07 -6.02 10.02
N ILE A 40 -6.99 -6.28 10.97
CA ILE A 40 -6.70 -7.10 12.16
C ILE A 40 -6.38 -8.55 11.76
N SER A 41 -7.14 -9.13 10.82
CA SER A 41 -6.86 -10.49 10.33
C SER A 41 -5.48 -10.59 9.70
N ARG A 42 -5.02 -9.55 8.99
CA ARG A 42 -3.66 -9.46 8.42
C ARG A 42 -2.60 -9.54 9.51
N ILE A 43 -2.76 -8.81 10.61
CA ILE A 43 -1.83 -8.87 11.75
C ILE A 43 -1.77 -10.29 12.33
N VAL A 44 -2.92 -10.92 12.55
CA VAL A 44 -2.99 -12.30 13.07
C VAL A 44 -2.30 -13.30 12.15
N PHE A 45 -2.56 -13.19 10.83
CA PHE A 45 -1.92 -14.09 9.85
C PHE A 45 -0.43 -13.76 9.65
N ALA A 46 -0.02 -12.49 9.74
CA ALA A 46 1.39 -12.14 9.77
C ALA A 46 2.12 -12.79 10.96
N PHE A 47 1.52 -12.79 12.14
CA PHE A 47 2.07 -13.55 13.27
C PHE A 47 2.05 -15.07 13.03
N ALA A 48 1.03 -15.62 12.39
CA ALA A 48 0.98 -17.05 12.05
C ALA A 48 2.13 -17.44 11.11
N ILE A 49 2.57 -16.57 10.22
CA ILE A 49 3.75 -16.78 9.35
C ILE A 49 5.01 -17.12 10.18
N VAL A 50 5.17 -16.53 11.37
CA VAL A 50 6.34 -16.83 12.24
C VAL A 50 6.46 -18.31 12.56
N PHE A 51 5.34 -19.01 12.70
CA PHE A 51 5.29 -20.44 13.06
C PHE A 51 5.37 -21.39 11.86
N THR A 52 5.32 -20.86 10.62
CA THR A 52 5.47 -21.68 9.42
C THR A 52 6.93 -21.86 9.04
N GLN A 53 7.23 -22.92 8.29
CA GLN A 53 8.55 -23.05 7.66
C GLN A 53 8.65 -22.13 6.45
N PRO A 54 9.80 -21.44 6.22
CA PRO A 54 10.03 -20.61 5.05
C PRO A 54 9.74 -21.41 3.75
N PHE A 55 9.11 -20.76 2.78
CA PHE A 55 8.75 -21.32 1.47
C PHE A 55 7.83 -22.55 1.50
N SER A 56 7.26 -22.94 2.65
CA SER A 56 6.23 -23.99 2.72
C SER A 56 4.92 -23.51 2.07
N SER A 57 4.07 -24.47 1.69
CA SER A 57 2.74 -24.15 1.13
C SER A 57 1.89 -23.30 2.08
N ALA A 58 2.02 -23.52 3.40
CA ALA A 58 1.34 -22.71 4.41
C ALA A 58 1.90 -21.28 4.47
N PHE A 59 3.23 -21.13 4.42
CA PHE A 59 3.87 -19.81 4.32
C PHE A 59 3.37 -19.03 3.12
N ILE A 60 3.39 -19.65 1.93
CA ILE A 60 2.97 -19.02 0.67
C ILE A 60 1.50 -18.62 0.73
N ALA A 61 0.62 -19.48 1.21
CA ALA A 61 -0.81 -19.19 1.31
C ALA A 61 -1.08 -17.98 2.24
N LEU A 62 -0.43 -17.93 3.41
CA LEU A 62 -0.55 -16.81 4.33
C LEU A 62 0.06 -15.52 3.76
N TYR A 63 1.22 -15.63 3.11
CA TYR A 63 1.90 -14.51 2.47
C TYR A 63 1.03 -13.87 1.39
N VAL A 64 0.52 -14.70 0.47
CA VAL A 64 -0.36 -14.26 -0.61
C VAL A 64 -1.65 -13.65 -0.05
N TYR A 65 -2.27 -14.28 0.96
CA TYR A 65 -3.45 -13.72 1.62
C TYR A 65 -3.19 -12.33 2.20
N CYS A 66 -2.10 -12.15 2.96
CA CYS A 66 -1.76 -10.85 3.55
C CYS A 66 -1.54 -9.78 2.49
N GLY A 67 -0.81 -10.09 1.41
CA GLY A 67 -0.56 -9.12 0.35
C GLY A 67 -1.80 -8.77 -0.48
N PHE A 68 -2.64 -9.76 -0.81
CA PHE A 68 -3.89 -9.48 -1.53
C PHE A 68 -4.90 -8.74 -0.68
N SER A 69 -4.99 -9.04 0.62
CA SER A 69 -5.90 -8.32 1.52
C SER A 69 -5.55 -6.83 1.58
N ASP A 70 -4.27 -6.47 1.59
CA ASP A 70 -3.78 -5.09 1.54
C ASP A 70 -4.20 -4.36 0.25
N MET A 71 -4.07 -5.05 -0.89
CA MET A 71 -4.48 -4.46 -2.18
C MET A 71 -5.99 -4.21 -2.25
N ILE A 72 -6.79 -5.07 -1.62
CA ILE A 72 -8.27 -5.01 -1.67
C ILE A 72 -8.78 -3.91 -0.74
N ASP A 73 -8.36 -3.89 0.51
CA ASP A 73 -8.87 -2.91 1.49
C ASP A 73 -8.38 -1.49 1.18
N GLY A 74 -7.14 -1.31 0.74
CA GLY A 74 -6.65 -0.03 0.22
C GLY A 74 -7.43 0.47 -1.01
N SER A 75 -7.90 -0.44 -1.87
CA SER A 75 -8.73 -0.08 -3.03
C SER A 75 -10.16 0.28 -2.61
N ILE A 76 -10.73 -0.41 -1.64
CA ILE A 76 -12.08 -0.15 -1.11
C ILE A 76 -12.10 1.18 -0.34
N ALA A 77 -11.13 1.42 0.53
CA ALA A 77 -11.04 2.64 1.32
C ALA A 77 -10.99 3.89 0.43
N ARG A 78 -10.15 3.88 -0.61
CA ARG A 78 -10.06 4.98 -1.58
C ARG A 78 -11.35 5.25 -2.34
N LYS A 79 -12.11 4.20 -2.72
CA LYS A 79 -13.37 4.35 -3.47
C LYS A 79 -14.54 4.85 -2.60
N THR A 80 -14.49 4.59 -1.30
CA THR A 80 -15.62 4.89 -0.40
C THR A 80 -15.45 6.18 0.39
N HIS A 81 -14.30 6.88 0.26
CA HIS A 81 -13.98 8.09 1.03
C HIS A 81 -14.26 7.94 2.54
N THR A 82 -14.06 6.72 3.07
CA THR A 82 -14.34 6.39 4.47
C THR A 82 -13.08 6.37 5.34
N ASP A 83 -12.01 6.99 4.87
CA ASP A 83 -10.71 7.02 5.54
C ASP A 83 -10.85 7.64 6.92
N SER A 84 -10.56 6.85 7.95
CA SER A 84 -10.43 7.35 9.30
C SER A 84 -8.95 7.37 9.68
N LYS A 85 -8.49 8.44 10.32
CA LYS A 85 -7.10 8.57 10.79
C LYS A 85 -6.63 7.36 11.63
N THR A 86 -7.55 6.72 12.34
CA THR A 86 -7.26 5.53 13.15
C THR A 86 -7.10 4.28 12.26
N GLY A 87 -7.96 4.12 11.25
CA GLY A 87 -7.87 3.01 10.29
C GLY A 87 -6.57 3.07 9.47
N GLU A 88 -6.21 4.24 8.97
CA GLU A 88 -4.96 4.48 8.24
C GLU A 88 -3.71 4.14 9.06
N ARG A 89 -3.70 4.51 10.35
CA ARG A 89 -2.60 4.15 11.25
C ARG A 89 -2.54 2.64 11.52
N LEU A 90 -3.69 2.00 11.70
CA LEU A 90 -3.77 0.57 11.93
C LEU A 90 -3.26 -0.20 10.70
N ASP A 91 -3.63 0.24 9.52
CA ASP A 91 -3.19 -0.32 8.25
C ASP A 91 -1.66 -0.20 8.08
N SER A 92 -1.10 0.99 8.31
CA SER A 92 0.35 1.20 8.28
C SER A 92 1.10 0.33 9.28
N ILE A 93 0.55 0.10 10.47
CA ILE A 93 1.15 -0.81 11.47
C ILE A 93 1.08 -2.26 10.99
N ALA A 94 -0.06 -2.68 10.41
CA ALA A 94 -0.23 -4.03 9.89
C ALA A 94 0.77 -4.34 8.76
N ASP A 95 0.96 -3.39 7.84
CA ASP A 95 1.93 -3.49 6.76
C ASP A 95 3.36 -3.59 7.29
N PHE A 96 3.71 -2.73 8.24
CA PHE A 96 5.03 -2.78 8.87
C PHE A 96 5.29 -4.13 9.55
N VAL A 97 4.32 -4.64 10.31
CA VAL A 97 4.43 -5.95 10.99
C VAL A 97 4.57 -7.07 9.95
N PHE A 98 3.76 -7.06 8.89
CA PHE A 98 3.84 -8.05 7.82
C PHE A 98 5.22 -8.06 7.16
N VAL A 99 5.71 -6.89 6.73
CA VAL A 99 7.04 -6.77 6.10
C VAL A 99 8.15 -7.20 7.06
N ALA A 100 8.10 -6.78 8.33
CA ALA A 100 9.10 -7.14 9.33
C ALA A 100 9.15 -8.66 9.57
N VAL A 101 7.99 -9.31 9.69
CA VAL A 101 7.91 -10.77 9.86
C VAL A 101 8.44 -11.49 8.62
N CYS A 102 8.07 -11.05 7.42
CA CYS A 102 8.57 -11.64 6.18
C CYS A 102 10.10 -11.53 6.06
N LEU A 103 10.65 -10.35 6.34
CA LEU A 103 12.11 -10.15 6.35
C LEU A 103 12.77 -11.05 7.38
N PHE A 104 12.27 -11.11 8.59
CA PHE A 104 12.82 -11.97 9.65
C PHE A 104 12.85 -13.45 9.26
N LYS A 105 11.84 -13.91 8.53
CA LYS A 105 11.74 -15.31 8.09
C LYS A 105 12.55 -15.63 6.84
N ILE A 106 12.55 -14.73 5.86
CA ILE A 106 13.15 -14.99 4.56
C ILE A 106 14.65 -14.66 4.55
N LEU A 107 15.06 -13.59 5.25
CA LEU A 107 16.44 -13.10 5.20
C LEU A 107 17.49 -14.14 5.64
N PRO A 108 17.30 -14.96 6.68
CA PRO A 108 18.25 -16.00 7.07
C PRO A 108 18.43 -17.13 6.04
N GLU A 109 17.40 -17.36 5.21
CA GLU A 109 17.42 -18.41 4.18
C GLU A 109 18.13 -17.97 2.90
N LEU A 110 18.41 -16.65 2.77
CA LEU A 110 19.00 -16.08 1.57
C LEU A 110 20.52 -16.00 1.68
N THR A 111 21.22 -16.62 0.75
CA THR A 111 22.65 -16.37 0.55
C THR A 111 22.82 -15.07 -0.24
N ILE A 112 22.99 -13.96 0.47
CA ILE A 112 23.08 -12.64 -0.15
C ILE A 112 24.51 -12.43 -0.66
N PRO A 113 24.73 -12.31 -1.97
CA PRO A 113 26.05 -12.08 -2.53
C PRO A 113 26.54 -10.65 -2.18
N SER A 114 27.85 -10.51 -1.96
CA SER A 114 28.44 -9.24 -1.52
C SER A 114 28.23 -8.08 -2.49
N TRP A 115 28.17 -8.34 -3.80
CA TRP A 115 27.91 -7.32 -4.81
C TRP A 115 26.51 -6.67 -4.66
N LEU A 116 25.53 -7.42 -4.13
CA LEU A 116 24.19 -6.93 -3.94
C LEU A 116 24.13 -5.83 -2.86
N TRP A 117 24.91 -5.98 -1.78
CA TRP A 117 25.00 -4.96 -0.75
C TRP A 117 25.51 -3.63 -1.29
N PHE A 118 26.50 -3.69 -2.19
CA PHE A 118 27.00 -2.49 -2.86
C PHE A 118 25.90 -1.84 -3.74
N TRP A 119 25.18 -2.64 -4.50
CA TRP A 119 24.10 -2.11 -5.37
C TRP A 119 22.96 -1.51 -4.55
N VAL A 120 22.51 -2.18 -3.50
CA VAL A 120 21.50 -1.66 -2.56
C VAL A 120 21.97 -0.35 -1.93
N ALA A 121 23.22 -0.25 -1.50
CA ALA A 121 23.78 0.98 -0.94
C ALA A 121 23.69 2.15 -1.95
N VAL A 122 24.01 1.92 -3.23
CA VAL A 122 23.88 2.93 -4.28
C VAL A 122 22.41 3.39 -4.44
N ILE A 123 21.45 2.45 -4.45
CA ILE A 123 20.02 2.80 -4.55
C ILE A 123 19.60 3.64 -3.34
N VAL A 124 20.02 3.26 -2.13
CA VAL A 124 19.71 4.00 -0.90
C VAL A 124 20.27 5.42 -0.96
N ILE A 125 21.53 5.59 -1.41
CA ILE A 125 22.16 6.90 -1.55
C ILE A 125 21.36 7.77 -2.54
N ILE A 126 20.96 7.24 -3.69
CA ILE A 126 20.14 7.96 -4.67
C ILE A 126 18.80 8.38 -4.03
N LYS A 127 18.13 7.48 -3.31
CA LYS A 127 16.87 7.76 -2.61
C LYS A 127 17.02 8.85 -1.55
N VAL A 128 18.10 8.82 -0.78
CA VAL A 128 18.39 9.85 0.24
C VAL A 128 18.62 11.21 -0.42
N ILE A 129 19.37 11.25 -1.52
CA ILE A 129 19.60 12.48 -2.28
C ILE A 129 18.27 13.03 -2.83
N ASN A 130 17.40 12.17 -3.36
CA ASN A 130 16.08 12.56 -3.84
C ASN A 130 15.21 13.10 -2.71
N LEU A 131 15.21 12.46 -1.55
CA LEU A 131 14.49 12.90 -0.37
C LEU A 131 14.95 14.30 0.09
N ILE A 132 16.26 14.51 0.21
CA ILE A 132 16.84 15.82 0.58
C ILE A 132 16.49 16.87 -0.46
N SER A 133 16.60 16.54 -1.75
CA SER A 133 16.27 17.46 -2.84
C SER A 133 14.78 17.85 -2.82
N GLY A 134 13.88 16.89 -2.55
CA GLY A 134 12.45 17.13 -2.42
C GLY A 134 12.12 18.06 -1.24
N LEU A 135 12.75 17.83 -0.08
CA LEU A 135 12.62 18.71 1.09
C LEU A 135 13.11 20.14 0.79
N TYR A 136 14.26 20.27 0.15
CA TYR A 136 14.86 21.58 -0.16
C TYR A 136 14.01 22.39 -1.15
N LEU A 137 13.39 21.71 -2.13
CA LEU A 137 12.58 22.35 -3.16
C LEU A 137 11.12 22.57 -2.73
N HIS A 138 10.73 22.23 -1.47
CA HIS A 138 9.35 22.28 -0.95
C HIS A 138 8.34 21.59 -1.87
N ARG A 139 8.76 20.52 -2.56
CA ARG A 139 7.92 19.73 -3.46
C ARG A 139 7.48 18.45 -2.78
N CYS A 140 6.28 17.96 -3.14
CA CYS A 140 5.76 16.72 -2.59
C CYS A 140 6.77 15.57 -2.74
N ILE A 141 7.24 15.06 -1.60
CA ILE A 141 8.30 14.05 -1.48
C ILE A 141 7.85 12.68 -1.98
N PHE A 142 6.54 12.45 -2.00
CA PHE A 142 5.95 11.19 -2.45
C PHE A 142 5.46 11.31 -3.89
N LEU A 143 6.39 11.26 -4.86
CA LEU A 143 5.98 10.97 -6.22
C LEU A 143 5.60 9.49 -6.29
N HIS A 144 4.31 9.24 -6.45
CA HIS A 144 3.78 7.92 -6.77
C HIS A 144 4.08 7.56 -8.22
N THR A 145 5.36 7.52 -8.60
CA THR A 145 5.73 7.13 -9.96
C THR A 145 5.32 5.69 -10.23
N LEU A 146 4.87 5.42 -11.45
CA LEU A 146 4.53 4.08 -11.90
C LEU A 146 5.70 3.10 -11.65
N ALA A 147 6.94 3.56 -11.85
CA ALA A 147 8.13 2.78 -11.60
C ALA A 147 8.30 2.36 -10.13
N ASN A 148 7.99 3.24 -9.17
CA ASN A 148 7.99 2.88 -7.75
C ASN A 148 6.92 1.83 -7.42
N LYS A 149 5.73 1.94 -8.03
CA LYS A 149 4.66 0.93 -7.86
C LYS A 149 5.07 -0.43 -8.43
N ILE A 150 5.69 -0.44 -9.60
CA ILE A 150 6.22 -1.68 -10.21
C ILE A 150 7.32 -2.29 -9.35
N THR A 151 8.25 -1.48 -8.83
CA THR A 151 9.31 -1.96 -7.93
C THR A 151 8.73 -2.58 -6.67
N GLY A 152 7.72 -1.95 -6.05
CA GLY A 152 7.01 -2.50 -4.88
C GLY A 152 6.33 -3.84 -5.20
N PHE A 153 5.68 -3.94 -6.35
CA PHE A 153 5.06 -5.18 -6.81
C PHE A 153 6.11 -6.28 -7.08
N LEU A 154 7.24 -5.96 -7.69
CA LEU A 154 8.35 -6.90 -7.90
C LEU A 154 8.94 -7.39 -6.58
N LEU A 155 9.10 -6.50 -5.59
CA LEU A 155 9.54 -6.88 -4.26
C LEU A 155 8.53 -7.81 -3.56
N PHE A 156 7.24 -7.56 -3.73
CA PHE A 156 6.20 -8.46 -3.24
C PHE A 156 6.23 -9.81 -3.97
N LEU A 157 6.50 -9.84 -5.26
CA LEU A 157 6.57 -11.07 -6.04
C LEU A 157 7.83 -11.89 -5.75
N MET A 158 8.90 -11.25 -5.26
CA MET A 158 10.21 -11.86 -5.05
C MET A 158 10.18 -13.15 -4.23
N PRO A 159 9.55 -13.25 -3.04
CA PRO A 159 9.53 -14.49 -2.27
C PRO A 159 8.82 -15.65 -2.98
N LEU A 160 7.85 -15.36 -3.85
CA LEU A 160 7.14 -16.35 -4.65
C LEU A 160 8.01 -16.89 -5.78
N LEU A 161 8.82 -16.03 -6.40
CA LEU A 161 9.73 -16.40 -7.48
C LEU A 161 10.93 -17.19 -6.96
N LEU A 162 11.35 -16.99 -5.69
CA LEU A 162 12.46 -17.72 -5.07
C LEU A 162 12.22 -19.23 -4.96
N ILE A 163 10.99 -19.70 -5.14
CA ILE A 163 10.66 -21.13 -5.16
C ILE A 163 11.20 -21.80 -6.42
N HIS A 164 11.28 -21.06 -7.52
CA HIS A 164 11.61 -21.60 -8.85
C HIS A 164 12.90 -21.05 -9.45
N PHE A 165 13.37 -19.91 -8.96
CA PHE A 165 14.52 -19.20 -9.54
C PHE A 165 15.55 -18.85 -8.45
N ASP A 166 16.82 -18.83 -8.84
CA ASP A 166 17.89 -18.42 -7.95
C ASP A 166 17.78 -16.94 -7.56
N PHE A 167 18.08 -16.68 -6.29
CA PHE A 167 18.05 -15.33 -5.70
C PHE A 167 18.84 -14.30 -6.53
N SER A 168 19.98 -14.70 -7.09
CA SER A 168 20.86 -13.79 -7.86
C SER A 168 20.15 -13.20 -9.08
N TYR A 169 19.42 -14.01 -9.86
CA TYR A 169 18.73 -13.54 -11.06
C TYR A 169 17.58 -12.58 -10.70
N ILE A 170 16.78 -12.93 -9.69
CA ILE A 170 15.66 -12.12 -9.26
C ILE A 170 16.15 -10.78 -8.71
N SER A 171 17.21 -10.80 -7.88
CA SER A 171 17.77 -9.60 -7.28
C SER A 171 18.32 -8.62 -8.33
N VAL A 172 18.95 -9.10 -9.42
CA VAL A 172 19.39 -8.23 -10.51
C VAL A 172 18.21 -7.53 -11.16
N ILE A 173 17.11 -8.25 -11.46
CA ILE A 173 15.91 -7.67 -12.06
C ILE A 173 15.31 -6.60 -11.13
N VAL A 174 15.11 -6.93 -9.86
CA VAL A 174 14.52 -6.02 -8.86
C VAL A 174 15.39 -4.78 -8.67
N CYS A 175 16.71 -4.95 -8.51
CA CYS A 175 17.64 -3.83 -8.35
C CYS A 175 17.72 -2.95 -9.59
N SER A 176 17.62 -3.51 -10.79
CA SER A 176 17.58 -2.73 -12.03
C SER A 176 16.35 -1.84 -12.10
N PHE A 177 15.17 -2.39 -11.81
CA PHE A 177 13.93 -1.62 -11.74
C PHE A 177 13.95 -0.57 -10.62
N ALA A 178 14.48 -0.93 -9.44
CA ALA A 178 14.60 0.00 -8.30
C ALA A 178 15.54 1.16 -8.62
N THR A 179 16.66 0.90 -9.30
CA THR A 179 17.61 1.93 -9.74
C THR A 179 16.95 2.86 -10.76
N PHE A 180 16.27 2.29 -11.77
CA PHE A 180 15.53 3.07 -12.75
C PHE A 180 14.47 3.96 -12.09
N ALA A 181 13.69 3.39 -11.16
CA ALA A 181 12.67 4.14 -10.42
C ALA A 181 13.28 5.28 -9.58
N ALA A 182 14.42 5.04 -8.93
CA ALA A 182 15.10 6.06 -8.14
C ALA A 182 15.66 7.22 -9.00
N ILE A 183 16.19 6.91 -10.18
CA ILE A 183 16.67 7.91 -11.13
C ILE A 183 15.50 8.74 -11.69
N GLN A 184 14.42 8.07 -12.09
CA GLN A 184 13.22 8.71 -12.62
C GLN A 184 12.60 9.66 -11.59
N GLU A 185 12.48 9.22 -10.32
CA GLU A 185 12.00 10.03 -9.22
C GLU A 185 12.84 11.33 -9.05
N GLY A 186 14.17 11.19 -9.06
CA GLY A 186 15.08 12.33 -8.98
C GLY A 186 14.94 13.30 -10.16
N HIS A 187 14.70 12.79 -11.36
CA HIS A 187 14.45 13.63 -12.53
C HIS A 187 13.15 14.43 -12.40
N PHE A 188 12.06 13.80 -11.94
CA PHE A 188 10.77 14.48 -11.74
C PHE A 188 10.84 15.57 -10.65
N ILE A 189 11.51 15.29 -9.53
CA ILE A 189 11.69 16.26 -8.44
C ILE A 189 12.40 17.52 -8.98
N ARG A 190 13.44 17.34 -9.79
CA ARG A 190 14.21 18.47 -10.38
C ARG A 190 13.44 19.19 -11.49
N ALA A 191 12.73 18.45 -12.34
CA ALA A 191 11.97 19.01 -13.47
C ALA A 191 10.68 19.72 -13.03
N GLY A 192 10.22 19.53 -11.79
CA GLY A 192 8.99 20.16 -11.28
C GLY A 192 7.71 19.63 -11.89
N LYS A 193 7.75 18.46 -12.52
CA LYS A 193 6.58 17.78 -13.05
C LYS A 193 5.92 16.99 -11.93
N ASN A 194 4.74 17.44 -11.50
CA ASN A 194 3.81 16.58 -10.79
C ASN A 194 3.14 15.68 -11.84
N GLU A 195 3.09 14.37 -11.59
CA GLU A 195 2.39 13.39 -12.44
C GLU A 195 0.85 13.47 -12.26
N ASP A 196 0.31 14.62 -11.87
CA ASP A 196 -1.12 14.91 -11.82
C ASP A 196 -1.54 15.64 -13.11
N ALA A 197 -1.43 14.95 -14.23
CA ALA A 197 -2.08 15.31 -15.49
C ALA A 197 -2.61 14.04 -16.16
#